data_1d3b3b8bbf9bf790fd8995f5fe90cc81
#
_entry.id   1d3b3b8bbf9bf790fd8995f5fe90cc81
#
_cell.length_a   1.000
_cell.length_b   1.000
_cell.length_c   1.000
_cell.angle_alpha   90.00
_cell.angle_beta   90.00
_cell.angle_gamma   90.00
#
_symmetry.space_group_name_H-M   'P 1'
#
loop_
_entity.id
_entity.type
_entity.pdbx_description
1 polymer ?
#
loop_
_entity_poly.entity_id
_entity_poly.type
_entity_poly.pdbx_seq_one_letter_code
_entity_poly.pdbx_strand_id
1 'polypeptide(L)'
;MKKYISIVFLTLFVNLLMASVALEIQNVDTDAGTLDVYMINDEPVGGFQFELFNITILDATIPTGFLVSTTSSMVLGFSLTGATIPVGEGVLTQVSFTDYAGDEICFGTDPGYNVFF
;
A
#
# COMPACT_ATOMS: atom_id res chain seq x y z
N MET A 1 -6.49 7.81 -15.11
CA MET A 1 -6.12 7.41 -15.15
C MET A 1 -5.70 6.43 -14.70
N LYS A 2 -5.34 5.74 -14.55
CA LYS A 2 -5.13 4.88 -14.30
C LYS A 2 -4.31 4.17 -14.22
N LYS A 3 -3.57 3.72 -13.83
CA LYS A 3 -2.96 3.13 -13.88
C LYS A 3 -2.43 2.52 -13.11
N TYR A 4 -1.88 1.87 -12.65
CA TYR A 4 -1.66 1.37 -11.91
C TYR A 4 -1.20 0.21 -11.90
N ILE A 5 -0.72 -0.46 -11.57
CA ILE A 5 -0.70 -1.41 -11.44
C ILE A 5 0.18 -2.40 -11.59
N SER A 6 0.90 -2.56 -11.98
CA SER A 6 1.67 -3.49 -12.26
C SER A 6 2.58 -4.07 -11.29
N ILE A 7 2.75 -3.56 -10.23
CA ILE A 7 3.48 -4.11 -9.20
C ILE A 7 3.05 -5.46 -8.85
N VAL A 8 1.84 -5.76 -9.14
CA VAL A 8 1.25 -7.05 -8.87
C VAL A 8 2.03 -8.18 -9.49
N PHE A 9 2.55 -7.98 -10.67
CA PHE A 9 3.25 -9.04 -11.34
C PHE A 9 4.50 -9.45 -10.66
N LEU A 10 5.22 -8.52 -10.17
CA LEU A 10 6.44 -8.83 -9.48
C LEU A 10 6.19 -9.67 -8.28
N THR A 11 5.14 -9.34 -7.57
CA THR A 11 4.80 -10.07 -6.38
C THR A 11 4.49 -11.52 -6.70
N LEU A 12 3.74 -11.74 -7.74
CA LEU A 12 3.36 -13.07 -8.10
C LEU A 12 4.54 -13.93 -8.46
N PHE A 13 5.49 -13.36 -9.18
CA PHE A 13 6.60 -14.10 -9.55
C PHE A 13 7.47 -14.54 -8.42
N VAL A 14 7.66 -13.67 -7.50
CA VAL A 14 8.58 -13.91 -6.45
C VAL A 14 8.12 -14.95 -5.49
N ASN A 15 6.85 -15.19 -5.46
CA ASN A 15 6.28 -15.86 -4.37
C ASN A 15 5.85 -17.23 -4.53
N LEU A 16 6.70 -18.07 -5.03
CA LEU A 16 6.41 -19.48 -5.04
C LEU A 16 6.42 -20.10 -3.66
N LEU A 17 7.18 -19.52 -2.75
CA LEU A 17 7.36 -20.12 -1.43
C LEU A 17 6.92 -19.23 -0.30
N MET A 18 6.41 -18.06 -0.60
CA MET A 18 6.10 -17.06 0.41
C MET A 18 4.69 -16.56 0.21
N ALA A 19 4.20 -15.86 1.20
CA ALA A 19 2.91 -15.24 1.09
C ALA A 19 2.86 -14.35 -0.14
N SER A 20 1.79 -14.43 -0.87
CA SER A 20 1.58 -13.62 -2.05
C SER A 20 0.74 -12.42 -1.65
N VAL A 21 1.31 -11.24 -1.80
CA VAL A 21 0.61 -9.98 -1.56
C VAL A 21 0.80 -9.11 -2.78
N ALA A 22 -0.30 -8.60 -3.30
CA ALA A 22 -0.27 -7.67 -4.41
C ALA A 22 -0.95 -6.37 -4.00
N LEU A 23 -0.37 -5.26 -4.39
CA LEU A 23 -0.95 -3.94 -4.15
C LEU A 23 -1.25 -3.26 -5.45
N GLU A 24 -2.35 -2.50 -5.45
CA GLU A 24 -2.74 -1.66 -6.57
C GLU A 24 -3.12 -0.29 -6.07
N ILE A 25 -2.79 0.74 -6.85
CA ILE A 25 -3.28 2.09 -6.59
C ILE A 25 -4.59 2.23 -7.34
N GLN A 26 -5.63 2.63 -6.62
CA GLN A 26 -6.97 2.80 -7.19
C GLN A 26 -7.57 4.13 -6.76
N ASN A 27 -8.57 4.56 -7.51
CA ASN A 27 -9.38 5.72 -7.15
C ASN A 27 -8.57 6.97 -6.83
N VAL A 28 -7.60 7.27 -7.67
CA VAL A 28 -6.79 8.47 -7.49
C VAL A 28 -7.64 9.69 -7.78
N ASP A 29 -7.75 10.58 -6.81
CA ASP A 29 -8.45 11.85 -6.95
C ASP A 29 -7.45 12.96 -6.70
N THR A 30 -6.95 13.56 -7.77
CA THR A 30 -5.93 14.59 -7.64
C THR A 30 -6.49 15.92 -7.14
N ASP A 31 -7.78 16.11 -7.23
CA ASP A 31 -8.41 17.31 -6.70
C ASP A 31 -8.56 17.22 -5.18
N ALA A 32 -9.01 16.08 -4.70
CA ALA A 32 -9.15 15.87 -3.27
C ALA A 32 -7.82 15.50 -2.61
N GLY A 33 -6.87 15.01 -3.38
CA GLY A 33 -5.59 14.56 -2.83
C GLY A 33 -5.72 13.25 -2.09
N THR A 34 -6.43 12.29 -2.67
CA THR A 34 -6.59 10.96 -2.06
C THR A 34 -6.41 9.86 -3.08
N LEU A 35 -5.99 8.71 -2.60
CA LEU A 35 -5.98 7.49 -3.41
C LEU A 35 -6.19 6.29 -2.48
N ASP A 36 -6.62 5.19 -3.06
CA ASP A 36 -6.77 3.95 -2.33
C ASP A 36 -5.62 3.03 -2.67
N VAL A 37 -5.08 2.37 -1.66
CA VAL A 37 -4.15 1.27 -1.84
C VAL A 37 -4.95 0.00 -1.62
N TYR A 38 -5.14 -0.76 -2.67
CA TYR A 38 -5.90 -1.98 -2.68
C TYR A 38 -4.96 -3.15 -2.53
N MET A 39 -5.31 -4.12 -1.71
CA MET A 39 -4.46 -5.28 -1.43
C MET A 39 -5.19 -6.58 -1.74
N ILE A 40 -4.44 -7.50 -2.35
CA ILE A 40 -4.89 -8.88 -2.54
C ILE A 40 -3.87 -9.75 -1.83
N ASN A 41 -4.33 -10.56 -0.88
CA ASN A 41 -3.41 -11.38 -0.09
C ASN A 41 -3.93 -12.80 0.06
N ASP A 42 -3.06 -13.76 -0.06
CA ASP A 42 -3.39 -15.17 0.08
C ASP A 42 -2.99 -15.75 1.44
N GLU A 43 -2.45 -14.92 2.31
CA GLU A 43 -2.21 -15.27 3.71
C GLU A 43 -2.54 -14.07 4.58
N PRO A 44 -2.85 -14.29 5.86
CA PRO A 44 -3.10 -13.16 6.76
C PRO A 44 -1.89 -12.23 6.84
N VAL A 45 -2.15 -10.95 6.92
CA VAL A 45 -1.10 -9.93 6.99
C VAL A 45 -1.16 -9.23 8.33
N GLY A 46 -0.08 -9.31 9.10
CA GLY A 46 0.01 -8.69 10.43
C GLY A 46 0.75 -7.37 10.43
N GLY A 47 1.32 -6.98 9.31
CA GLY A 47 1.98 -5.71 9.18
C GLY A 47 2.34 -5.44 7.74
N PHE A 48 2.50 -4.17 7.40
CA PHE A 48 2.82 -3.80 6.02
C PHE A 48 3.61 -2.50 6.00
N GLN A 49 4.38 -2.35 4.94
CA GLN A 49 5.10 -1.12 4.67
C GLN A 49 5.20 -0.97 3.17
N PHE A 50 4.95 0.24 2.68
CA PHE A 50 5.14 0.51 1.25
C PHE A 50 5.56 1.95 1.04
N GLU A 51 6.17 2.18 -0.12
CA GLU A 51 6.65 3.49 -0.52
C GLU A 51 5.87 3.96 -1.74
N LEU A 52 5.53 5.25 -1.79
CA LEU A 52 4.88 5.87 -2.94
C LEU A 52 5.73 7.01 -3.47
N PHE A 53 5.81 7.09 -4.79
CA PHE A 53 6.57 8.13 -5.47
C PHE A 53 5.67 9.13 -6.16
N ASN A 54 6.20 10.32 -6.34
CA ASN A 54 5.60 11.42 -7.12
C ASN A 54 4.45 12.11 -6.41
N ILE A 55 4.37 11.92 -5.10
CA ILE A 55 3.49 12.65 -4.21
C ILE A 55 4.18 12.80 -2.86
N THR A 56 3.61 13.67 -2.02
CA THR A 56 4.01 13.75 -0.61
C THR A 56 2.85 13.23 0.23
N ILE A 57 3.07 12.17 0.97
CA ILE A 57 2.04 11.56 1.81
C ILE A 57 1.80 12.45 3.02
N LEU A 58 0.53 12.73 3.30
CA LEU A 58 0.12 13.48 4.48
C LEU A 58 -0.40 12.56 5.58
N ASP A 59 -1.17 11.55 5.20
CA ASP A 59 -1.82 10.68 6.17
C ASP A 59 -2.31 9.41 5.47
N ALA A 60 -2.68 8.42 6.26
CA ALA A 60 -3.25 7.18 5.75
C ALA A 60 -4.25 6.65 6.77
N THR A 61 -5.35 6.07 6.28
CA THR A 61 -6.37 5.53 7.18
C THR A 61 -5.85 4.27 7.86
N ILE A 62 -6.43 3.98 9.00
CA ILE A 62 -5.96 2.92 9.88
C ILE A 62 -6.88 1.71 9.75
N PRO A 63 -6.39 0.57 9.26
CA PRO A 63 -7.18 -0.66 9.30
C PRO A 63 -7.50 -1.06 10.74
N THR A 64 -8.64 -1.70 10.94
CA THR A 64 -9.10 -2.08 12.27
C THR A 64 -8.05 -2.95 12.97
N GLY A 65 -7.68 -2.55 14.17
CA GLY A 65 -6.72 -3.28 14.99
C GLY A 65 -5.27 -2.94 14.70
N PHE A 66 -5.02 -1.97 13.81
CA PHE A 66 -3.67 -1.60 13.42
C PHE A 66 -3.32 -0.19 13.88
N LEU A 67 -2.04 0.08 13.92
CA LEU A 67 -1.49 1.43 14.04
C LEU A 67 -0.82 1.76 12.72
N VAL A 68 -0.89 3.02 12.32
CA VAL A 68 -0.29 3.46 11.06
C VAL A 68 0.61 4.64 11.32
N SER A 69 1.79 4.60 10.75
CA SER A 69 2.75 5.68 10.79
C SER A 69 3.12 6.05 9.37
N THR A 70 3.27 7.33 9.09
CA THR A 70 3.62 7.78 7.75
C THR A 70 4.82 8.71 7.76
N THR A 71 5.56 8.70 6.66
CA THR A 71 6.51 9.75 6.33
C THR A 71 6.05 10.37 5.02
N SER A 72 6.83 11.28 4.47
CA SER A 72 6.46 11.90 3.20
C SER A 72 6.38 10.92 2.03
N SER A 73 7.01 9.76 2.14
CA SER A 73 7.04 8.78 1.05
C SER A 73 6.64 7.38 1.47
N MET A 74 6.43 7.10 2.74
CA MET A 74 6.21 5.74 3.21
C MET A 74 5.02 5.64 4.14
N VAL A 75 4.38 4.47 4.11
CA VAL A 75 3.31 4.12 5.05
C VAL A 75 3.71 2.82 5.73
N LEU A 76 3.66 2.81 7.05
CA LEU A 76 3.93 1.62 7.86
C LEU A 76 2.71 1.32 8.70
N GLY A 77 2.20 0.10 8.60
CA GLY A 77 1.09 -0.37 9.43
C GLY A 77 1.50 -1.60 10.21
N PHE A 78 1.10 -1.67 11.47
CA PHE A 78 1.44 -2.81 12.31
C PHE A 78 0.42 -2.95 13.42
N SER A 79 0.36 -4.15 14.00
CA SER A 79 -0.56 -4.42 15.10
C SER A 79 0.23 -4.80 16.34
N LEU A 80 -0.12 -4.20 17.48
CA LEU A 80 0.48 -4.54 18.76
C LEU A 80 -0.31 -5.62 19.48
N THR A 81 -1.49 -5.97 18.97
CA THR A 81 -2.37 -6.93 19.62
C THR A 81 -2.46 -8.27 18.87
N GLY A 82 -1.68 -8.42 17.81
CA GLY A 82 -1.75 -9.62 17.00
C GLY A 82 -2.87 -9.65 16.00
N ALA A 83 -3.49 -8.50 15.71
CA ALA A 83 -4.51 -8.44 14.67
C ALA A 83 -3.89 -8.71 13.31
N THR A 84 -4.67 -9.30 12.42
CA THR A 84 -4.24 -9.55 11.05
C THR A 84 -5.33 -9.15 10.09
N ILE A 85 -4.92 -8.86 8.86
CA ILE A 85 -5.85 -8.68 7.76
C ILE A 85 -6.07 -10.06 7.17
N PRO A 86 -7.31 -10.56 7.15
CA PRO A 86 -7.55 -11.92 6.67
C PRO A 86 -7.29 -12.05 5.17
N VAL A 87 -7.13 -13.28 4.75
CA VAL A 87 -7.00 -13.61 3.34
C VAL A 87 -8.16 -13.05 2.55
N GLY A 88 -7.86 -12.44 1.41
CA GLY A 88 -8.88 -11.87 0.55
C GLY A 88 -8.37 -10.67 -0.22
N GLU A 89 -9.27 -9.73 -0.46
CA GLU A 89 -8.90 -8.49 -1.14
C GLU A 89 -9.78 -7.35 -0.69
N GLY A 90 -9.27 -6.16 -0.78
CA GLY A 90 -9.98 -4.95 -0.41
C GLY A 90 -9.04 -3.78 -0.25
N VAL A 91 -9.60 -2.64 0.09
CA VAL A 91 -8.80 -1.43 0.32
C VAL A 91 -8.04 -1.60 1.62
N LEU A 92 -6.72 -1.55 1.53
CA LEU A 92 -5.85 -1.61 2.68
C LEU A 92 -5.88 -0.29 3.45
N THR A 93 -5.70 0.79 2.73
CA THR A 93 -5.68 2.12 3.33
C THR A 93 -5.99 3.16 2.26
N GLN A 94 -6.57 4.27 2.69
CA GLN A 94 -6.70 5.44 1.83
C GLN A 94 -5.62 6.43 2.23
N VAL A 95 -4.85 6.88 1.26
CA VAL A 95 -3.74 7.79 1.48
C VAL A 95 -4.16 9.18 1.06
N SER A 96 -3.89 10.16 1.93
CA SER A 96 -4.03 11.57 1.60
C SER A 96 -2.68 12.11 1.21
N PHE A 97 -2.64 12.92 0.16
CA PHE A 97 -1.36 13.39 -0.36
C PHE A 97 -1.45 14.81 -0.88
N THR A 98 -0.27 15.39 -1.11
CA THR A 98 -0.10 16.69 -1.74
C THR A 98 1.08 16.63 -2.70
N ASP A 99 1.43 17.76 -3.30
CA ASP A 99 2.60 17.89 -4.18
C ASP A 99 2.56 17.02 -5.43
N TYR A 100 1.35 16.69 -5.88
CA TYR A 100 1.21 15.97 -7.14
C TYR A 100 1.51 16.94 -8.28
N ALA A 101 2.50 16.59 -9.10
CA ALA A 101 2.97 17.47 -10.16
C ALA A 101 2.63 16.94 -11.57
N GLY A 102 1.81 15.92 -11.65
CA GLY A 102 1.39 15.38 -12.94
C GLY A 102 2.11 14.11 -13.35
N ASP A 103 3.14 13.71 -12.61
CA ASP A 103 3.83 12.46 -12.90
C ASP A 103 3.04 11.29 -12.34
N GLU A 104 3.21 10.13 -12.94
CA GLU A 104 2.49 8.95 -12.50
C GLU A 104 2.84 8.59 -11.07
N ILE A 105 1.80 8.37 -10.25
CA ILE A 105 1.98 7.92 -8.88
C ILE A 105 2.25 6.42 -8.93
N CYS A 106 3.31 5.97 -8.30
CA CYS A 106 3.69 4.58 -8.35
C CYS A 106 4.31 4.13 -7.03
N PHE A 107 4.30 2.82 -6.82
CA PHE A 107 4.98 2.22 -5.67
C PHE A 107 6.48 2.24 -5.90
N GLY A 108 7.23 2.36 -4.82
CA GLY A 108 8.65 2.11 -4.86
C GLY A 108 8.93 0.63 -5.14
N THR A 109 10.12 0.35 -5.63
CA THR A 109 10.48 -1.02 -6.01
C THR A 109 11.55 -1.62 -5.13
N ASP A 110 12.04 -0.88 -4.16
CA ASP A 110 13.06 -1.40 -3.25
C ASP A 110 12.41 -2.40 -2.29
N PRO A 111 12.83 -3.67 -2.30
CA PRO A 111 12.22 -4.66 -1.43
C PRO A 111 12.46 -4.39 0.05
N GLY A 112 13.40 -3.53 0.40
CA GLY A 112 13.58 -3.13 1.78
C GLY A 112 12.53 -2.16 2.28
N TYR A 113 11.79 -1.53 1.37
CA TYR A 113 10.78 -0.55 1.71
C TYR A 113 9.35 -1.02 1.42
N ASN A 114 9.20 -2.19 0.83
CA ASN A 114 7.88 -2.74 0.50
C ASN A 114 7.81 -4.15 1.09
N VAL A 115 7.31 -4.23 2.29
CA VAL A 115 7.40 -5.45 3.09
C VAL A 115 6.05 -5.77 3.70
N PHE A 116 5.75 -7.06 3.82
CA PHE A 116 4.53 -7.55 4.48
C PHE A 116 4.89 -8.64 5.47
N PHE A 117 4.24 -8.65 6.61
CA PHE A 117 4.52 -9.67 7.62
C PHE A 117 3.35 -9.95 8.56
#